data_0ab499824d81ecd26010dff720fea4ea
#
_entry.id   0ab499824d81ecd26010dff720fea4ea
#
_cell.length_a   1.000
_cell.length_b   1.000
_cell.length_c   1.000
_cell.angle_alpha   90.00
_cell.angle_beta   90.00
_cell.angle_gamma   90.00
#
_symmetry.space_group_name_H-M   'P 1'
#
loop_
_entity.id
_entity.type
_entity.pdbx_description
1 polymer ?
#
loop_
_entity_poly.entity_id
_entity_poly.type
_entity_poly.pdbx_seq_one_letter_code
_entity_poly.pdbx_strand_id
1 'polypeptide(L)'
;MKIKKITLSLYLLVILYNSFFSFSYAESNNQVNNKTESMFLGDKEAPVIIIEYSSFTCPHCATFHTEVLPKLKADYINSGKVLLEYREVYFDGPGLWAGLLARC
;
A
#
# COMPACT_ATOMS: atom_id res chain seq x y z
N MET A 1 29.68 51.20 29.23
CA MET A 1 30.26 50.25 28.29
C MET A 1 29.98 48.76 28.58
N LYS A 2 29.65 48.39 29.84
CA LYS A 2 29.35 46.99 30.24
C LYS A 2 27.95 46.50 29.83
N ILE A 3 26.93 47.38 29.83
CA ILE A 3 25.53 47.02 29.52
C ILE A 3 25.35 46.60 28.05
N LYS A 4 26.01 47.26 27.09
CA LYS A 4 25.92 46.91 25.66
C LYS A 4 26.51 45.52 25.36
N LYS A 5 27.48 45.04 26.12
CA LYS A 5 28.08 43.72 25.92
C LYS A 5 27.14 42.63 26.45
N ILE A 6 26.40 42.88 27.53
CA ILE A 6 25.46 41.95 28.12
C ILE A 6 24.24 41.74 27.23
N THR A 7 23.70 42.87 26.67
CA THR A 7 22.56 42.79 25.73
C THR A 7 22.92 42.07 24.45
N LEU A 8 24.11 42.29 23.93
CA LEU A 8 24.58 41.60 22.69
C LEU A 8 24.78 40.09 22.96
N SER A 9 25.29 39.73 24.12
CA SER A 9 25.46 38.31 24.52
C SER A 9 24.12 37.58 24.68
N LEU A 10 23.14 38.23 25.29
CA LEU A 10 21.77 37.69 25.41
C LEU A 10 21.10 37.52 24.07
N TYR A 11 21.29 38.44 23.14
CA TYR A 11 20.71 38.36 21.76
C TYR A 11 21.30 37.20 20.97
N LEU A 12 22.61 36.95 21.11
CA LEU A 12 23.27 35.82 20.48
C LEU A 12 22.80 34.47 21.05
N LEU A 13 22.56 34.39 22.36
CA LEU A 13 22.01 33.18 22.99
C LEU A 13 20.59 32.88 22.51
N VAL A 14 19.74 33.90 22.33
CA VAL A 14 18.39 33.73 21.81
C VAL A 14 18.40 33.27 20.35
N ILE A 15 19.31 33.77 19.52
CA ILE A 15 19.46 33.35 18.12
C ILE A 15 19.93 31.90 18.06
N LEU A 16 20.90 31.52 18.86
CA LEU A 16 21.38 30.12 18.93
C LEU A 16 20.29 29.17 19.41
N TYR A 17 19.49 29.56 20.39
CA TYR A 17 18.36 28.77 20.89
C TYR A 17 17.29 28.54 19.80
N ASN A 18 16.94 29.57 19.03
CA ASN A 18 15.99 29.45 17.91
C ASN A 18 16.52 28.60 16.76
N SER A 19 17.83 28.64 16.49
CA SER A 19 18.47 27.79 15.46
C SER A 19 18.45 26.31 15.84
N PHE A 20 18.55 25.97 17.12
CA PHE A 20 18.44 24.59 17.59
C PHE A 20 17.01 24.04 17.54
N PHE A 21 16.01 24.89 17.69
CA PHE A 21 14.59 24.47 17.69
C PHE A 21 14.02 24.27 16.29
N SER A 22 14.65 24.82 15.26
CA SER A 22 14.17 24.69 13.86
C SER A 22 14.57 23.37 13.18
N PHE A 23 15.30 22.49 13.83
CA PHE A 23 15.81 21.24 13.21
C PHE A 23 14.91 20.01 13.43
N SER A 24 13.70 20.15 13.97
CA SER A 24 12.91 18.99 14.35
C SER A 24 11.56 18.85 13.65
N TYR A 25 11.35 19.42 12.48
CA TYR A 25 10.18 19.10 11.66
C TYR A 25 10.59 18.83 10.22
N ALA A 26 11.44 17.81 10.04
CA ALA A 26 11.38 17.04 8.81
C ALA A 26 10.15 16.15 8.92
N GLU A 27 8.98 16.70 8.64
CA GLU A 27 7.76 15.96 8.38
C GLU A 27 8.04 15.11 7.16
N SER A 28 8.40 13.86 7.42
CA SER A 28 8.43 12.82 6.41
C SER A 28 7.00 12.64 5.92
N ASN A 29 6.61 13.42 4.93
CA ASN A 29 5.45 13.16 4.09
C ASN A 29 5.71 11.92 3.22
N ASN A 30 6.13 10.82 3.84
CA ASN A 30 5.85 9.50 3.35
C ASN A 30 4.35 9.28 3.54
N GLN A 31 3.56 9.89 2.71
CA GLN A 31 2.29 9.33 2.30
C GLN A 31 2.66 7.97 1.71
N VAL A 32 2.77 6.98 2.59
CA VAL A 32 2.66 5.59 2.16
C VAL A 32 1.30 5.57 1.50
N ASN A 33 1.31 5.62 0.19
CA ASN A 33 0.13 5.48 -0.63
C ASN A 33 -0.30 4.02 -0.45
N ASN A 34 -0.96 3.73 0.69
CA ASN A 34 -1.50 2.43 1.10
C ASN A 34 -2.67 2.01 0.18
N LYS A 35 -2.68 2.51 -1.04
CA LYS A 35 -3.49 1.95 -2.08
C LYS A 35 -2.81 0.65 -2.51
N THR A 36 -3.07 -0.41 -1.75
CA THR A 36 -2.78 -1.76 -2.22
C THR A 36 -3.41 -1.87 -3.60
N GLU A 37 -2.59 -1.92 -4.63
CA GLU A 37 -3.08 -1.96 -6.00
C GLU A 37 -3.93 -3.21 -6.16
N SER A 38 -5.18 -3.04 -6.60
CA SER A 38 -6.08 -4.17 -6.84
C SER A 38 -5.52 -5.04 -7.96
N MET A 39 -5.51 -6.34 -7.78
CA MET A 39 -5.07 -7.28 -8.79
C MET A 39 -6.24 -7.61 -9.72
N PHE A 40 -6.10 -7.24 -10.99
CA PHE A 40 -7.10 -7.45 -12.01
C PHE A 40 -6.62 -8.40 -13.09
N LEU A 41 -7.54 -9.20 -13.60
CA LEU A 41 -7.36 -10.03 -14.79
C LEU A 41 -8.51 -9.77 -15.76
N GLY A 42 -8.20 -9.24 -16.93
CA GLY A 42 -9.17 -8.91 -17.98
C GLY A 42 -9.25 -7.41 -18.29
N ASP A 43 -10.26 -7.04 -19.03
CA ASP A 43 -10.51 -5.66 -19.46
C ASP A 43 -11.24 -4.88 -18.35
N LYS A 44 -10.74 -3.70 -18.01
CA LYS A 44 -11.34 -2.82 -16.99
C LYS A 44 -12.71 -2.26 -17.43
N GLU A 45 -12.98 -2.25 -18.73
CA GLU A 45 -14.26 -1.83 -19.30
C GLU A 45 -15.25 -2.99 -19.46
N ALA A 46 -14.91 -4.19 -18.98
CA ALA A 46 -15.81 -5.35 -19.06
C ALA A 46 -17.14 -5.08 -18.33
N PRO A 47 -18.28 -5.49 -18.93
CA PRO A 47 -19.59 -5.23 -18.36
C PRO A 47 -19.89 -6.00 -17.07
N VAL A 48 -19.13 -7.07 -16.78
CA VAL A 48 -19.29 -7.90 -15.58
C VAL A 48 -18.00 -7.90 -14.78
N ILE A 49 -18.09 -7.61 -13.48
CA ILE A 49 -16.97 -7.69 -12.56
C ILE A 49 -17.23 -8.85 -11.62
N ILE A 50 -16.30 -9.79 -11.57
CA ILE A 50 -16.25 -10.87 -10.57
C ILE A 50 -15.20 -10.53 -9.54
N ILE A 51 -15.58 -10.49 -8.26
CA ILE A 51 -14.63 -10.29 -7.16
C ILE A 51 -14.40 -11.63 -6.48
N GLU A 52 -13.14 -12.09 -6.52
CA GLU A 52 -12.71 -13.30 -5.84
C GLU A 52 -12.05 -12.92 -4.51
N TYR A 53 -12.64 -13.35 -3.40
CA TYR A 53 -12.01 -13.31 -2.10
C TYR A 53 -11.29 -14.63 -1.82
N SER A 54 -9.98 -14.62 -1.82
CA SER A 54 -9.16 -15.84 -1.82
C SER A 54 -8.00 -15.76 -0.85
N SER A 55 -7.58 -16.91 -0.32
CA SER A 55 -6.38 -17.04 0.51
C SER A 55 -5.40 -18.03 -0.12
N PHE A 56 -4.11 -17.73 -0.02
CA PHE A 56 -3.05 -18.63 -0.48
C PHE A 56 -2.99 -19.96 0.27
N THR A 57 -3.59 -20.04 1.46
CA THR A 57 -3.67 -21.29 2.28
C THR A 57 -5.01 -22.00 2.14
N CYS A 58 -5.92 -21.52 1.30
CA CYS A 58 -7.23 -22.12 1.12
C CYS A 58 -7.22 -23.19 0.01
N PRO A 59 -7.47 -24.50 0.32
CA PRO A 59 -7.47 -25.55 -0.68
C PRO A 59 -8.54 -25.37 -1.76
N HIS A 60 -9.73 -24.88 -1.38
CA HIS A 60 -10.81 -24.63 -2.34
C HIS A 60 -10.47 -23.49 -3.31
N CYS A 61 -9.75 -22.48 -2.85
CA CYS A 61 -9.24 -21.42 -3.71
C CYS A 61 -8.23 -21.98 -4.71
N ALA A 62 -7.33 -22.84 -4.28
CA ALA A 62 -6.40 -23.53 -5.18
C ALA A 62 -7.14 -24.35 -6.26
N THR A 63 -8.20 -25.08 -5.88
CA THR A 63 -9.05 -25.82 -6.83
C THR A 63 -9.73 -24.85 -7.83
N PHE A 64 -10.25 -23.71 -7.38
CA PHE A 64 -10.81 -22.69 -8.29
C PHE A 64 -9.77 -22.25 -9.33
N HIS A 65 -8.56 -21.94 -8.88
CA HIS A 65 -7.49 -21.48 -9.79
C HIS A 65 -7.01 -22.55 -10.77
N THR A 66 -7.06 -23.82 -10.41
CA THR A 66 -6.59 -24.92 -11.28
C THR A 66 -7.67 -25.46 -12.22
N GLU A 67 -8.92 -25.45 -11.81
CA GLU A 67 -10.02 -26.11 -12.57
C GLU A 67 -11.02 -25.14 -13.17
N VAL A 68 -11.34 -24.04 -12.50
CA VAL A 68 -12.41 -23.10 -12.91
C VAL A 68 -11.84 -21.90 -13.65
N LEU A 69 -10.82 -21.26 -13.09
CA LEU A 69 -10.25 -20.03 -13.65
C LEU A 69 -9.75 -20.18 -15.09
N PRO A 70 -9.10 -21.31 -15.50
CA PRO A 70 -8.71 -21.48 -16.90
C PRO A 70 -9.88 -21.42 -17.88
N LYS A 71 -11.03 -22.00 -17.54
CA LYS A 71 -12.25 -21.98 -18.35
C LYS A 71 -12.88 -20.58 -18.34
N LEU A 72 -12.98 -19.96 -17.17
CA LEU A 72 -13.48 -18.58 -17.04
C LEU A 72 -12.65 -17.61 -17.89
N LYS A 73 -11.32 -17.79 -17.87
CA LYS A 73 -10.40 -16.99 -18.67
C LYS A 73 -10.61 -17.17 -20.16
N ALA A 74 -10.73 -18.42 -20.62
CA ALA A 74 -10.92 -18.73 -22.05
C ALA A 74 -12.26 -18.22 -22.60
N ASP A 75 -13.34 -18.41 -21.84
CA ASP A 75 -14.70 -18.19 -22.35
C ASP A 75 -15.20 -16.75 -22.17
N TYR A 76 -14.70 -16.06 -21.13
CA TYR A 76 -15.27 -14.77 -20.72
C TYR A 76 -14.24 -13.66 -20.54
N ILE A 77 -13.11 -13.91 -19.90
CA ILE A 77 -12.14 -12.85 -19.60
C ILE A 77 -11.42 -12.43 -20.87
N ASN A 78 -10.91 -13.39 -21.66
CA ASN A 78 -10.20 -13.09 -22.91
C ASN A 78 -11.08 -12.43 -23.98
N SER A 79 -12.40 -12.60 -23.87
CA SER A 79 -13.36 -11.95 -24.76
C SER A 79 -13.83 -10.57 -24.28
N GLY A 80 -13.27 -10.07 -23.19
CA GLY A 80 -13.63 -8.76 -22.63
C GLY A 80 -15.00 -8.70 -21.96
N LYS A 81 -15.64 -9.85 -21.69
CA LYS A 81 -16.96 -9.90 -21.06
C LYS A 81 -16.90 -9.81 -19.54
N VAL A 82 -15.78 -10.24 -18.94
CA VAL A 82 -15.58 -10.33 -17.52
C VAL A 82 -14.24 -9.73 -17.14
N LEU A 83 -14.25 -8.90 -16.10
CA LEU A 83 -13.09 -8.50 -15.31
C LEU A 83 -13.08 -9.31 -14.02
N LEU A 84 -12.01 -10.01 -13.72
CA LEU A 84 -11.79 -10.65 -12.42
C LEU A 84 -10.93 -9.73 -11.56
N GLU A 85 -11.43 -9.37 -10.37
CA GLU A 85 -10.68 -8.68 -9.32
C GLU A 85 -10.35 -9.67 -8.20
N TYR A 86 -9.08 -9.85 -7.92
CA TYR A 86 -8.61 -10.71 -6.84
C TYR A 86 -8.39 -9.88 -5.56
N ARG A 87 -8.97 -10.33 -4.46
CA ARG A 87 -8.83 -9.72 -3.12
C ARG A 87 -8.40 -10.77 -2.11
N GLU A 88 -7.23 -10.56 -1.51
CA GLU A 88 -6.76 -11.48 -0.47
C GLU A 88 -7.61 -11.38 0.79
N VAL A 89 -7.83 -12.56 1.39
CA VAL A 89 -8.30 -12.72 2.76
C VAL A 89 -7.31 -13.61 3.52
N TYR A 90 -7.07 -13.29 4.78
CA TYR A 90 -6.06 -13.97 5.57
C TYR A 90 -6.72 -14.71 6.71
N PHE A 91 -6.66 -16.06 6.67
CA PHE A 91 -7.21 -16.92 7.72
C PHE A 91 -6.15 -17.34 8.73
N ASP A 92 -4.87 -17.22 8.34
CA ASP A 92 -3.71 -17.66 9.13
C ASP A 92 -2.45 -16.85 8.82
N GLY A 93 -1.43 -17.03 9.64
CA GLY A 93 -0.14 -16.36 9.47
C GLY A 93 0.55 -16.69 8.13
N PRO A 94 0.65 -17.97 7.74
CA PRO A 94 1.20 -18.33 6.44
C PRO A 94 0.50 -17.67 5.25
N GLY A 95 -0.84 -17.58 5.26
CA GLY A 95 -1.60 -16.89 4.22
C GLY A 95 -1.27 -15.39 4.14
N LEU A 96 -1.13 -14.74 5.29
CA LEU A 96 -0.69 -13.34 5.35
C LEU A 96 0.71 -13.16 4.76
N TRP A 97 1.67 -14.00 5.16
CA TRP A 97 3.04 -13.91 4.63
C TRP A 97 3.10 -14.16 3.12
N ALA A 98 2.33 -15.14 2.62
CA ALA A 98 2.25 -15.41 1.20
C ALA A 98 1.67 -14.21 0.42
N GLY A 99 0.62 -13.58 0.93
CA GLY A 99 0.04 -12.38 0.34
C GLY A 99 0.99 -11.19 0.30
N LEU A 100 1.76 -10.97 1.38
CA LEU A 100 2.78 -9.94 1.41
C LEU A 100 3.88 -10.19 0.36
N LEU A 101 4.35 -11.43 0.23
CA LEU A 101 5.36 -11.79 -0.77
C LEU A 101 4.84 -11.65 -2.21
N ALA A 102 3.58 -11.97 -2.46
CA ALA A 102 2.98 -11.84 -3.79
C ALA A 102 2.85 -10.38 -4.26
N ARG A 103 2.93 -9.43 -3.35
CA ARG A 103 2.81 -7.99 -3.63
C ARG A 103 4.14 -7.22 -3.60
N CYS A 104 5.27 -7.90 -3.32
CA CYS A 104 6.61 -7.33 -3.47
C CYS A 104 7.09 -7.43 -4.93
#